data_6b2c3cfdf4745f85cf2000cedf50b466
#
_entry.id   6b2c3cfdf4745f85cf2000cedf50b466
#
_cell.length_a   1.000
_cell.length_b   1.000
_cell.length_c   1.000
_cell.angle_alpha   90.00
_cell.angle_beta   90.00
_cell.angle_gamma   90.00
#
_symmetry.space_group_name_H-M   'P 1'
#
loop_
_entity.id
_entity.type
_entity.pdbx_description
1 polymer ?
#
loop_
_entity_poly.entity_id
_entity_poly.type
_entity_poly.pdbx_seq_one_letter_code
_entity_poly.pdbx_strand_id
1 'polypeptide(L)'
;EAIDRLVCKGEPVPTVFEVETAMAFLYFKKQKCDLVVLETGLGGETDATNVIKNTVCAVFATISVDHLGVIGDTLEEIAQTKSGIIKPGCTVVSARQQENVRLILQKKAESLNCIYTEAEPEQMSIEKEDYKGLTFSYKKYAHMQNHIAGECQRENLSVALEVIESLRNLGYQIEEGAVRDGLDATRWAGRFTC
;
A
#
# COMPACT_ATOMS: atom_id res chain seq x y z
N GLU A 1 23.38 8.77 -19.96
CA GLU A 1 24.13 7.58 -20.40
C GLU A 1 23.26 6.33 -20.52
N ALA A 2 22.46 5.89 -19.50
CA ALA A 2 21.56 4.75 -19.62
C ALA A 2 20.41 5.04 -20.61
N ILE A 3 19.79 6.20 -20.49
CA ILE A 3 18.73 6.67 -21.40
C ILE A 3 19.26 6.78 -22.84
N ASP A 4 20.44 7.36 -23.03
CA ASP A 4 21.05 7.49 -24.36
C ASP A 4 21.27 6.12 -25.02
N ARG A 5 21.66 5.11 -24.24
CA ARG A 5 21.79 3.74 -24.73
C ARG A 5 20.47 3.11 -25.16
N LEU A 6 19.35 3.39 -24.46
CA LEU A 6 18.01 2.95 -24.86
C LEU A 6 17.60 3.60 -26.18
N VAL A 7 17.76 4.93 -26.28
CA VAL A 7 17.43 5.69 -27.49
C VAL A 7 18.27 5.21 -28.68
N CYS A 8 19.58 4.97 -28.49
CA CYS A 8 20.43 4.41 -29.54
C CYS A 8 20.02 3.01 -30.02
N LYS A 9 19.29 2.26 -29.19
CA LYS A 9 18.71 0.95 -29.55
C LYS A 9 17.33 1.03 -30.20
N GLY A 10 16.79 2.25 -30.37
CA GLY A 10 15.45 2.47 -30.91
C GLY A 10 14.33 2.24 -29.89
N GLU A 11 14.66 2.13 -28.60
CA GLU A 11 13.67 2.02 -27.54
C GLU A 11 13.04 3.38 -27.24
N PRO A 12 11.77 3.42 -26.79
CA PRO A 12 11.12 4.67 -26.39
C PRO A 12 11.89 5.38 -25.27
N VAL A 13 11.82 6.69 -25.26
CA VAL A 13 12.35 7.47 -24.13
C VAL A 13 11.50 7.19 -22.90
N PRO A 14 12.10 6.73 -21.78
CA PRO A 14 11.33 6.47 -20.57
C PRO A 14 10.72 7.77 -20.01
N THR A 15 9.57 7.64 -19.41
CA THR A 15 8.91 8.73 -18.67
C THR A 15 9.72 9.17 -17.46
N VAL A 16 9.45 10.37 -16.96
CA VAL A 16 10.11 10.87 -15.73
C VAL A 16 9.88 9.91 -14.56
N PHE A 17 8.63 9.42 -14.41
CA PHE A 17 8.29 8.48 -13.35
C PHE A 17 9.04 7.15 -13.44
N GLU A 18 9.22 6.60 -14.64
CA GLU A 18 10.02 5.38 -14.85
C GLU A 18 11.50 5.60 -14.48
N VAL A 19 12.05 6.76 -14.82
CA VAL A 19 13.44 7.12 -14.48
C VAL A 19 13.59 7.27 -12.95
N GLU A 20 12.69 8.00 -12.30
CA GLU A 20 12.70 8.19 -10.86
C GLU A 20 12.51 6.87 -10.10
N THR A 21 11.61 6.02 -10.56
CA THR A 21 11.39 4.67 -10.00
C THR A 21 12.67 3.82 -10.12
N ALA A 22 13.30 3.80 -11.28
CA ALA A 22 14.57 3.08 -11.47
C ALA A 22 15.68 3.63 -10.56
N MET A 23 15.77 4.94 -10.40
CA MET A 23 16.72 5.58 -9.48
C MET A 23 16.43 5.20 -8.02
N ALA A 24 15.15 5.18 -7.62
CA ALA A 24 14.75 4.77 -6.29
C ALA A 24 15.17 3.31 -5.99
N PHE A 25 14.93 2.37 -6.91
CA PHE A 25 15.36 0.99 -6.76
C PHE A 25 16.90 0.85 -6.63
N LEU A 26 17.66 1.60 -7.42
CA LEU A 26 19.12 1.63 -7.29
C LEU A 26 19.55 2.19 -5.93
N TYR A 27 18.88 3.22 -5.44
CA TYR A 27 19.13 3.81 -4.13
C TYR A 27 18.84 2.81 -3.01
N PHE A 28 17.67 2.18 -2.99
CA PHE A 28 17.30 1.17 -1.98
C PHE A 28 18.29 0.00 -1.97
N LYS A 29 18.70 -0.47 -3.14
CA LYS A 29 19.75 -1.50 -3.25
C LYS A 29 21.07 -1.03 -2.65
N LYS A 30 21.49 0.23 -2.93
CA LYS A 30 22.72 0.81 -2.37
C LYS A 30 22.65 0.96 -0.86
N GLN A 31 21.48 1.34 -0.32
CA GLN A 31 21.24 1.47 1.12
C GLN A 31 21.08 0.12 1.81
N LYS A 32 20.98 -0.97 1.06
CA LYS A 32 20.74 -2.33 1.60
C LYS A 32 19.48 -2.39 2.46
N CYS A 33 18.40 -1.76 2.00
CA CYS A 33 17.13 -1.79 2.73
C CYS A 33 16.62 -3.23 2.85
N ASP A 34 16.25 -3.65 4.06
CA ASP A 34 15.65 -4.97 4.32
C ASP A 34 14.21 -5.02 3.80
N LEU A 35 13.50 -3.90 3.86
CA LEU A 35 12.12 -3.74 3.42
C LEU A 35 11.92 -2.38 2.76
N VAL A 36 11.12 -2.33 1.73
CA VAL A 36 10.79 -1.10 1.01
C VAL A 36 9.28 -1.00 0.89
N VAL A 37 8.73 0.15 1.23
CA VAL A 37 7.33 0.49 0.99
C VAL A 37 7.25 1.27 -0.31
N LEU A 38 6.47 0.74 -1.27
CA LEU A 38 6.27 1.34 -2.59
C LEU A 38 4.81 1.70 -2.77
N GLU A 39 4.54 2.92 -3.17
CA GLU A 39 3.24 3.35 -3.65
C GLU A 39 3.21 3.25 -5.17
N THR A 40 2.17 2.62 -5.74
CA THR A 40 1.96 2.60 -7.19
C THR A 40 1.61 4.00 -7.69
N GLY A 41 2.20 4.41 -8.81
CA GLY A 41 1.89 5.71 -9.40
C GLY A 41 0.49 5.71 -10.03
N LEU A 42 0.19 4.71 -10.84
CA LEU A 42 -1.09 4.61 -11.54
C LEU A 42 -1.45 3.14 -11.83
N GLY A 43 -2.68 2.76 -11.47
CA GLY A 43 -3.19 1.41 -11.75
C GLY A 43 -2.52 0.35 -10.89
N GLY A 44 -1.66 -0.45 -11.45
CA GLY A 44 -0.96 -1.54 -10.76
C GLY A 44 -0.22 -2.46 -11.73
N GLU A 45 -0.93 -3.16 -12.60
CA GLU A 45 -0.35 -4.18 -13.48
C GLU A 45 0.78 -3.65 -14.36
N THR A 46 0.61 -2.47 -14.95
CA THR A 46 1.56 -1.82 -15.87
C THR A 46 2.36 -0.70 -15.22
N ASP A 47 2.20 -0.50 -13.91
CA ASP A 47 2.91 0.56 -13.21
C ASP A 47 4.42 0.32 -13.18
N ALA A 48 5.21 1.38 -13.28
CA ALA A 48 6.67 1.30 -13.27
C ALA A 48 7.22 0.63 -12.00
N THR A 49 6.53 0.77 -10.86
CA THR A 49 6.92 0.11 -9.60
C THR A 49 6.68 -1.41 -9.64
N ASN A 50 5.84 -1.90 -10.55
CA ASN A 50 5.42 -3.30 -10.61
C ASN A 50 6.42 -4.24 -11.33
N VAL A 51 7.61 -3.75 -11.66
CA VAL A 51 8.72 -4.59 -12.20
C VAL A 51 9.28 -5.56 -11.15
N ILE A 52 9.00 -5.33 -9.87
CA ILE A 52 9.41 -6.20 -8.76
C ILE A 52 8.72 -7.56 -8.83
N LYS A 53 9.45 -8.63 -8.43
CA LYS A 53 8.95 -10.01 -8.45
C LYS A 53 8.78 -10.60 -7.05
N ASN A 54 9.38 -9.98 -6.05
CA ASN A 54 9.45 -10.45 -4.67
C ASN A 54 8.63 -9.57 -3.72
N THR A 55 7.41 -9.23 -4.13
CA THR A 55 6.46 -8.54 -3.26
C THR A 55 6.18 -9.39 -2.02
N VAL A 56 6.43 -8.82 -0.85
CA VAL A 56 6.17 -9.48 0.44
C VAL A 56 4.69 -9.33 0.82
N CYS A 57 4.16 -8.11 0.66
CA CYS A 57 2.77 -7.79 0.94
C CYS A 57 2.22 -6.83 -0.12
N ALA A 58 1.12 -7.20 -0.77
CA ALA A 58 0.34 -6.32 -1.63
C ALA A 58 -0.77 -5.67 -0.80
N VAL A 59 -0.79 -4.34 -0.77
CA VAL A 59 -1.69 -3.57 0.09
C VAL A 59 -2.67 -2.78 -0.76
N PHE A 60 -3.94 -2.84 -0.42
CA PHE A 60 -5.01 -2.11 -1.11
C PHE A 60 -5.75 -1.20 -0.12
N ALA A 61 -5.62 0.10 -0.31
CA ALA A 61 -6.57 1.05 0.25
C ALA A 61 -7.94 0.89 -0.41
N THR A 62 -8.96 1.63 0.02
CA THR A 62 -10.29 1.59 -0.59
C THR A 62 -10.21 1.91 -2.08
N ILE A 63 -10.71 1.00 -2.91
CA ILE A 63 -10.79 1.17 -4.36
C ILE A 63 -12.12 1.81 -4.71
N SER A 64 -12.06 2.94 -5.37
CA SER A 64 -13.21 3.67 -5.88
C SER A 64 -13.03 3.96 -7.37
N VAL A 65 -14.06 4.47 -8.00
CA VAL A 65 -13.99 4.92 -9.39
C VAL A 65 -13.07 6.13 -9.47
N ASP A 66 -11.93 5.95 -10.10
CA ASP A 66 -10.91 6.97 -10.30
C ASP A 66 -10.15 6.72 -11.60
N HIS A 67 -9.59 7.77 -12.20
CA HIS A 67 -8.84 7.68 -13.46
C HIS A 67 -9.56 6.92 -14.59
N LEU A 68 -10.86 7.18 -14.78
CA LEU A 68 -11.66 6.61 -15.85
C LEU A 68 -11.00 6.80 -17.22
N GLY A 69 -11.07 5.78 -18.07
CA GLY A 69 -10.47 5.79 -19.40
C GLY A 69 -8.96 5.53 -19.43
N VAL A 70 -8.31 5.43 -18.27
CA VAL A 70 -6.85 5.17 -18.18
C VAL A 70 -6.57 3.79 -17.59
N ILE A 71 -7.19 3.46 -16.44
CA ILE A 71 -6.97 2.18 -15.74
C ILE A 71 -8.19 1.27 -15.75
N GLY A 72 -9.29 1.70 -16.35
CA GLY A 72 -10.54 1.00 -16.52
C GLY A 72 -11.72 1.96 -16.63
N ASP A 73 -12.82 1.50 -17.19
CA ASP A 73 -14.08 2.25 -17.33
C ASP A 73 -15.11 1.86 -16.27
N THR A 74 -14.88 0.75 -15.57
CA THR A 74 -15.71 0.23 -14.48
C THR A 74 -14.88 0.01 -13.23
N LEU A 75 -15.57 -0.05 -12.08
CA LEU A 75 -14.91 -0.34 -10.81
C LEU A 75 -14.22 -1.71 -10.82
N GLU A 76 -14.82 -2.68 -11.50
CA GLU A 76 -14.28 -4.02 -11.67
C GLU A 76 -12.99 -4.02 -12.49
N GLU A 77 -12.95 -3.29 -13.59
CA GLU A 77 -11.74 -3.15 -14.43
C GLU A 77 -10.62 -2.44 -13.67
N ILE A 78 -10.95 -1.40 -12.91
CA ILE A 78 -10.00 -0.71 -12.03
C ILE A 78 -9.45 -1.68 -10.99
N ALA A 79 -10.31 -2.47 -10.34
CA ALA A 79 -9.89 -3.48 -9.36
C ALA A 79 -9.01 -4.55 -9.99
N GLN A 80 -9.34 -4.99 -11.20
CA GLN A 80 -8.54 -5.96 -11.96
C GLN A 80 -7.13 -5.40 -12.22
N THR A 81 -7.03 -4.18 -12.76
CA THR A 81 -5.75 -3.51 -13.04
C THR A 81 -4.92 -3.33 -11.77
N LYS A 82 -5.55 -2.88 -10.67
CA LYS A 82 -4.87 -2.74 -9.38
C LYS A 82 -4.40 -4.08 -8.82
N SER A 83 -5.16 -5.16 -9.02
CA SER A 83 -4.81 -6.51 -8.54
C SER A 83 -3.51 -7.05 -9.17
N GLY A 84 -3.01 -6.45 -10.25
CA GLY A 84 -1.76 -6.82 -10.90
C GLY A 84 -0.50 -6.68 -10.05
N ILE A 85 -0.58 -5.98 -8.91
CA ILE A 85 0.53 -5.90 -7.95
C ILE A 85 0.67 -7.16 -7.08
N ILE A 86 -0.35 -8.03 -7.04
CA ILE A 86 -0.29 -9.29 -6.30
C ILE A 86 0.67 -10.23 -7.01
N LYS A 87 1.66 -10.74 -6.28
CA LYS A 87 2.66 -11.70 -6.79
C LYS A 87 2.49 -13.06 -6.13
N PRO A 88 2.89 -14.15 -6.79
CA PRO A 88 2.73 -15.49 -6.23
C PRO A 88 3.31 -15.64 -4.83
N GLY A 89 2.50 -16.12 -3.90
CA GLY A 89 2.89 -16.40 -2.52
C GLY A 89 3.07 -15.19 -1.61
N CYS A 90 2.77 -13.96 -2.06
CA CYS A 90 2.76 -12.79 -1.16
C CYS A 90 1.56 -12.83 -0.20
N THR A 91 1.56 -12.00 0.82
CA THR A 91 0.34 -11.68 1.57
C THR A 91 -0.41 -10.55 0.86
N VAL A 92 -1.74 -10.54 1.01
CA VAL A 92 -2.61 -9.46 0.51
C VAL A 92 -3.36 -8.88 1.69
N VAL A 93 -3.21 -7.58 1.90
CA VAL A 93 -3.97 -6.83 2.90
C VAL A 93 -4.81 -5.78 2.21
N SER A 94 -6.11 -5.76 2.48
CA SER A 94 -7.04 -4.83 1.86
C SER A 94 -7.83 -4.05 2.90
N ALA A 95 -8.06 -2.78 2.64
CA ALA A 95 -9.16 -2.06 3.27
C ALA A 95 -10.48 -2.77 2.95
N ARG A 96 -11.55 -2.44 3.67
CA ARG A 96 -12.89 -2.89 3.33
C ARG A 96 -13.25 -2.41 1.92
N GLN A 97 -13.71 -3.32 1.08
CA GLN A 97 -14.06 -3.06 -0.30
C GLN A 97 -15.55 -3.29 -0.56
N GLN A 98 -16.06 -2.73 -1.66
CA GLN A 98 -17.33 -3.19 -2.22
C GLN A 98 -17.23 -4.67 -2.61
N GLU A 99 -18.35 -5.41 -2.54
CA GLU A 99 -18.38 -6.87 -2.71
C GLU A 99 -17.73 -7.34 -4.03
N ASN A 100 -18.04 -6.67 -5.15
CA ASN A 100 -17.48 -6.97 -6.46
C ASN A 100 -15.96 -6.80 -6.50
N VAL A 101 -15.43 -5.73 -5.90
CA VAL A 101 -13.99 -5.48 -5.78
C VAL A 101 -13.32 -6.53 -4.88
N ARG A 102 -13.91 -6.79 -3.72
CA ARG A 102 -13.42 -7.80 -2.77
C ARG A 102 -13.26 -9.16 -3.43
N LEU A 103 -14.28 -9.60 -4.16
CA LEU A 103 -14.27 -10.88 -4.88
C LEU A 103 -13.17 -10.96 -5.94
N ILE A 104 -12.88 -9.85 -6.64
CA ILE A 104 -11.79 -9.78 -7.62
C ILE A 104 -10.44 -9.97 -6.93
N LEU A 105 -10.19 -9.21 -5.85
CA LEU A 105 -8.94 -9.30 -5.11
C LEU A 105 -8.75 -10.69 -4.47
N GLN A 106 -9.79 -11.27 -3.88
CA GLN A 106 -9.75 -12.61 -3.30
C GLN A 106 -9.44 -13.68 -4.33
N LYS A 107 -10.16 -13.70 -5.47
CA LYS A 107 -9.91 -14.66 -6.55
C LYS A 107 -8.49 -14.55 -7.10
N LYS A 108 -7.98 -13.31 -7.25
CA LYS A 108 -6.60 -13.10 -7.68
C LYS A 108 -5.61 -13.64 -6.65
N ALA A 109 -5.81 -13.36 -5.36
CA ALA A 109 -4.98 -13.88 -4.28
C ALA A 109 -4.99 -15.41 -4.24
N GLU A 110 -6.15 -16.04 -4.29
CA GLU A 110 -6.31 -17.50 -4.35
C GLU A 110 -5.57 -18.12 -5.54
N SER A 111 -5.71 -17.54 -6.73
CA SER A 111 -5.06 -18.03 -7.94
C SER A 111 -3.54 -18.00 -7.89
N LEU A 112 -2.97 -17.18 -7.01
CA LEU A 112 -1.54 -16.99 -6.81
C LEU A 112 -1.04 -17.59 -5.48
N ASN A 113 -1.88 -18.38 -4.79
CA ASN A 113 -1.59 -18.98 -3.47
C ASN A 113 -1.18 -17.94 -2.42
N CYS A 114 -1.85 -16.80 -2.41
CA CYS A 114 -1.65 -15.72 -1.45
C CYS A 114 -2.65 -15.81 -0.30
N ILE A 115 -2.22 -15.41 0.90
CA ILE A 115 -3.12 -15.21 2.04
C ILE A 115 -3.78 -13.82 1.87
N TYR A 116 -5.11 -13.78 1.91
CA TYR A 116 -5.88 -12.53 1.84
C TYR A 116 -6.43 -12.18 3.22
N THR A 117 -6.20 -10.95 3.64
CA THR A 117 -6.72 -10.36 4.89
C THR A 117 -7.43 -9.06 4.58
N GLU A 118 -8.64 -8.88 5.07
CA GLU A 118 -9.36 -7.61 5.02
C GLU A 118 -9.30 -6.94 6.38
N ALA A 119 -8.97 -5.65 6.41
CA ALA A 119 -8.98 -4.85 7.62
C ALA A 119 -10.42 -4.63 8.11
N GLU A 120 -10.58 -4.55 9.42
CA GLU A 120 -11.88 -4.47 10.11
C GLU A 120 -11.97 -3.15 10.90
N PRO A 121 -12.11 -1.99 10.22
CA PRO A 121 -12.11 -0.67 10.89
C PRO A 121 -13.21 -0.54 11.96
N GLU A 122 -14.26 -1.33 11.91
CA GLU A 122 -15.30 -1.42 12.94
C GLU A 122 -14.80 -1.97 14.29
N GLN A 123 -13.69 -2.69 14.30
CA GLN A 123 -13.02 -3.12 15.54
C GLN A 123 -12.15 -2.01 16.17
N MET A 124 -12.08 -0.84 15.52
CA MET A 124 -11.37 0.31 16.08
C MET A 124 -12.27 1.07 17.05
N SER A 125 -11.81 1.18 18.30
CA SER A 125 -12.40 2.05 19.31
C SER A 125 -11.67 3.37 19.35
N ILE A 126 -12.38 4.47 19.07
CA ILE A 126 -11.83 5.83 19.13
C ILE A 126 -12.03 6.38 20.55
N GLU A 127 -10.93 6.75 21.18
CA GLU A 127 -10.90 7.32 22.52
C GLU A 127 -10.93 8.85 22.48
N LYS A 128 -10.22 9.41 21.50
CA LYS A 128 -10.20 10.84 21.22
C LYS A 128 -9.99 11.07 19.73
N GLU A 129 -10.71 12.03 19.17
CA GLU A 129 -10.53 12.50 17.79
C GLU A 129 -10.72 14.02 17.74
N ASP A 130 -9.73 14.71 17.20
CA ASP A 130 -9.79 16.15 16.95
C ASP A 130 -8.94 16.51 15.72
N TYR A 131 -8.79 17.80 15.43
CA TYR A 131 -8.01 18.30 14.30
C TYR A 131 -6.50 17.97 14.38
N LYS A 132 -6.01 17.53 15.54
CA LYS A 132 -4.61 17.10 15.76
C LYS A 132 -4.39 15.61 15.52
N GLY A 133 -5.47 14.87 15.24
CA GLY A 133 -5.41 13.43 15.01
C GLY A 133 -6.35 12.65 15.93
N LEU A 134 -5.99 11.39 16.17
CA LEU A 134 -6.82 10.49 16.95
C LEU A 134 -5.99 9.65 17.92
N THR A 135 -6.63 9.29 19.05
CA THR A 135 -6.19 8.24 19.98
C THR A 135 -7.17 7.09 19.87
N PHE A 136 -6.70 5.89 19.69
CA PHE A 136 -7.54 4.74 19.37
C PHE A 136 -6.97 3.43 19.91
N SER A 137 -7.82 2.42 19.97
CA SER A 137 -7.43 1.03 20.18
C SER A 137 -7.94 0.18 19.03
N TYR A 138 -7.14 -0.77 18.55
CA TYR A 138 -7.49 -1.68 17.47
C TYR A 138 -6.96 -3.08 17.76
N LYS A 139 -7.87 -4.07 17.86
CA LYS A 139 -7.52 -5.45 18.23
C LYS A 139 -6.63 -5.48 19.47
N LYS A 140 -5.41 -5.97 19.38
CA LYS A 140 -4.45 -6.01 20.49
C LYS A 140 -3.72 -4.69 20.77
N TYR A 141 -3.80 -3.73 19.86
CA TYR A 141 -3.15 -2.44 19.99
C TYR A 141 -4.00 -1.48 20.82
N ALA A 142 -3.57 -1.15 22.02
CA ALA A 142 -4.30 -0.27 22.91
C ALA A 142 -3.65 1.13 22.97
N HIS A 143 -4.49 2.17 23.05
CA HIS A 143 -4.06 3.57 23.26
C HIS A 143 -2.99 4.04 22.27
N MET A 144 -3.20 3.75 20.98
CA MET A 144 -2.33 4.22 19.91
C MET A 144 -2.65 5.66 19.55
N GLN A 145 -1.66 6.39 19.07
CA GLN A 145 -1.81 7.79 18.65
C GLN A 145 -1.41 7.94 17.18
N ASN A 146 -2.16 8.76 16.45
CA ASN A 146 -1.81 9.20 15.10
C ASN A 146 -2.20 10.66 14.93
N HIS A 147 -1.34 11.45 14.28
CA HIS A 147 -1.50 12.90 14.15
C HIS A 147 -2.02 13.36 12.77
N ILE A 148 -2.61 12.45 12.01
CA ILE A 148 -3.31 12.78 10.77
C ILE A 148 -4.80 12.73 11.04
N ALA A 149 -5.49 13.86 10.88
CA ALA A 149 -6.94 13.96 11.06
C ALA A 149 -7.72 13.46 9.82
N GLY A 150 -8.96 13.06 10.04
CA GLY A 150 -9.92 12.70 8.99
C GLY A 150 -10.47 11.27 9.11
N GLU A 151 -11.74 11.11 8.74
CA GLU A 151 -12.48 9.83 8.88
C GLU A 151 -11.80 8.66 8.16
N CYS A 152 -11.18 8.92 7.01
CA CYS A 152 -10.45 7.90 6.25
C CYS A 152 -9.27 7.29 7.01
N GLN A 153 -8.81 7.94 8.09
CA GLN A 153 -7.69 7.43 8.87
C GLN A 153 -8.03 6.14 9.64
N ARG A 154 -9.29 5.94 10.00
CA ARG A 154 -9.72 4.67 10.63
C ARG A 154 -9.43 3.47 9.72
N GLU A 155 -9.77 3.60 8.44
CA GLU A 155 -9.48 2.56 7.45
C GLU A 155 -7.97 2.42 7.20
N ASN A 156 -7.29 3.54 6.96
CA ASN A 156 -5.85 3.52 6.66
C ASN A 156 -5.04 2.92 7.81
N LEU A 157 -5.36 3.29 9.05
CA LEU A 157 -4.67 2.78 10.25
C LEU A 157 -4.96 1.30 10.48
N SER A 158 -6.20 0.85 10.28
CA SER A 158 -6.53 -0.58 10.37
C SER A 158 -5.75 -1.38 9.34
N VAL A 159 -5.68 -0.92 8.09
CA VAL A 159 -4.87 -1.56 7.04
C VAL A 159 -3.39 -1.58 7.43
N ALA A 160 -2.84 -0.48 7.90
CA ALA A 160 -1.43 -0.41 8.30
C ALA A 160 -1.11 -1.41 9.42
N LEU A 161 -1.99 -1.55 10.42
CA LEU A 161 -1.81 -2.52 11.50
C LEU A 161 -1.94 -3.97 11.03
N GLU A 162 -2.86 -4.27 10.11
CA GLU A 162 -2.93 -5.61 9.48
C GLU A 162 -1.68 -5.93 8.64
N VAL A 163 -1.10 -4.95 7.97
CA VAL A 163 0.19 -5.13 7.27
C VAL A 163 1.30 -5.48 8.27
N ILE A 164 1.37 -4.79 9.40
CA ILE A 164 2.35 -5.09 10.45
C ILE A 164 2.17 -6.53 10.97
N GLU A 165 0.93 -6.97 11.22
CA GLU A 165 0.67 -8.35 11.65
C GLU A 165 1.06 -9.36 10.57
N SER A 166 0.76 -9.06 9.31
CA SER A 166 1.16 -9.91 8.19
C SER A 166 2.68 -10.06 8.10
N LEU A 167 3.42 -8.97 8.27
CA LEU A 167 4.89 -9.00 8.28
C LEU A 167 5.44 -9.79 9.47
N ARG A 168 4.85 -9.66 10.68
CA ARG A 168 5.21 -10.47 11.85
C ARG A 168 5.00 -11.96 11.61
N ASN A 169 3.89 -12.32 10.99
CA ASN A 169 3.58 -13.70 10.64
C ASN A 169 4.58 -14.29 9.62
N LEU A 170 5.19 -13.43 8.80
CA LEU A 170 6.27 -13.80 7.90
C LEU A 170 7.66 -13.83 8.55
N GLY A 171 7.73 -13.53 9.87
CA GLY A 171 8.96 -13.63 10.67
C GLY A 171 9.72 -12.31 10.85
N TYR A 172 9.21 -11.19 10.33
CA TYR A 172 9.82 -9.89 10.60
C TYR A 172 9.65 -9.50 12.07
N GLN A 173 10.76 -9.11 12.70
CA GLN A 173 10.78 -8.69 14.09
C GLN A 173 10.40 -7.21 14.18
N ILE A 174 9.15 -6.94 14.52
CA ILE A 174 8.60 -5.58 14.66
C ILE A 174 8.04 -5.46 16.08
N GLU A 175 8.78 -4.77 16.94
CA GLU A 175 8.38 -4.54 18.33
C GLU A 175 7.13 -3.62 18.40
N GLU A 176 6.28 -3.82 19.41
CA GLU A 176 5.08 -2.97 19.59
C GLU A 176 5.47 -1.50 19.82
N GLY A 177 6.56 -1.25 20.54
CA GLY A 177 7.10 0.09 20.72
C GLY A 177 7.41 0.78 19.39
N ALA A 178 8.03 0.08 18.44
CA ALA A 178 8.32 0.61 17.11
C ALA A 178 7.05 0.94 16.31
N VAL A 179 5.99 0.14 16.45
CA VAL A 179 4.70 0.44 15.83
C VAL A 179 4.08 1.70 16.42
N ARG A 180 4.10 1.83 17.73
CA ARG A 180 3.61 2.99 18.47
C ARG A 180 4.34 4.26 18.07
N ASP A 181 5.67 4.21 18.10
CA ASP A 181 6.53 5.35 17.76
C ASP A 181 6.35 5.75 16.28
N GLY A 182 6.21 4.78 15.38
CA GLY A 182 5.95 5.01 13.96
C GLY A 182 4.62 5.71 13.71
N LEU A 183 3.55 5.28 14.37
CA LEU A 183 2.23 5.91 14.25
C LEU A 183 2.25 7.33 14.85
N ASP A 184 2.86 7.50 16.02
CA ASP A 184 2.97 8.80 16.67
C ASP A 184 3.85 9.78 15.89
N ALA A 185 4.90 9.30 15.22
CA ALA A 185 5.77 10.12 14.39
C ALA A 185 5.20 10.45 13.00
N THR A 186 4.12 9.77 12.57
CA THR A 186 3.58 9.96 11.22
C THR A 186 3.04 11.38 11.02
N ARG A 187 3.54 12.06 10.00
CA ARG A 187 3.12 13.40 9.57
C ARG A 187 2.97 13.40 8.05
N TRP A 188 2.03 14.19 7.57
CA TRP A 188 1.83 14.37 6.14
C TRP A 188 1.62 15.84 5.82
N ALA A 189 2.64 16.48 5.31
CA ALA A 189 2.56 17.87 4.89
C ALA A 189 1.48 18.06 3.82
N GLY A 190 0.63 19.10 3.99
CA GLY A 190 -0.45 19.40 3.05
C GLY A 190 -1.77 18.66 3.28
N ARG A 191 -1.84 17.76 4.27
CA ARG A 191 -3.12 17.17 4.72
C ARG A 191 -3.41 17.59 6.14
N PHE A 192 -4.25 18.64 6.30
CA PHE A 192 -4.70 19.17 7.61
C PHE A 192 -3.57 19.35 8.64
N THR A 193 -2.45 19.91 8.19
CA THR A 193 -1.38 20.34 9.10
C THR A 193 -1.70 21.75 9.60
N CYS A 194 -1.87 21.90 10.92
CA CYS A 194 -1.97 23.20 11.61
C CYS A 194 -0.58 23.68 12.03
#